data_5f5e1bc21aef1734635490358b343200
#
_entry.id   5f5e1bc21aef1734635490358b343200
#
_cell.length_a   1.000
_cell.length_b   1.000
_cell.length_c   1.000
_cell.angle_alpha   90.00
_cell.angle_beta   90.00
_cell.angle_gamma   90.00
#
_symmetry.space_group_name_H-M   'P 1'
#
loop_
_entity.id
_entity.type
_entity.pdbx_description
1 polymer ?
#
loop_
_entity_poly.entity_id
_entity_poly.type
_entity_poly.pdbx_seq_one_letter_code
_entity_poly.pdbx_strand_id
1 'polypeptide(L)'
;LNSDWAILEPVDAQGRAVPDGQSGCTTLLTNLANHVQPLIRYDLGDRVTFLPTPCACGSHLPVITVSGRDDDTLQLAGGRGRACVQVVPLAVSTVLEDAGLFDFQLVQEGPRELLLTTGLHGRRAQPALDGAREKLQAFLWEQGARGVHIRCRSGAVARCGRSGKIQRVMAAAH
;
A
#
# COMPACT_ATOMS: atom_id res chain seq x y z
N LEU A 1 -17.09 -10.66 -5.25
CA LEU A 1 -17.18 -9.57 -6.23
C LEU A 1 -18.59 -9.47 -6.77
N ASN A 2 -19.20 -8.27 -6.76
CA ASN A 2 -20.48 -8.04 -7.45
C ASN A 2 -20.23 -7.80 -8.95
N SER A 3 -20.28 -8.87 -9.72
CA SER A 3 -20.02 -8.86 -11.16
C SER A 3 -21.14 -8.21 -12.00
N ASP A 4 -22.30 -7.94 -11.40
CA ASP A 4 -23.38 -7.21 -12.07
C ASP A 4 -23.06 -5.72 -12.23
N TRP A 5 -22.16 -5.20 -11.38
CA TRP A 5 -21.85 -3.78 -11.26
C TRP A 5 -20.41 -3.45 -11.64
N ALA A 6 -19.54 -4.44 -11.66
CA ALA A 6 -18.12 -4.23 -11.91
C ALA A 6 -17.47 -5.42 -12.60
N ILE A 7 -16.67 -5.13 -13.62
CA ILE A 7 -15.75 -6.11 -14.23
C ILE A 7 -14.35 -5.81 -13.69
N LEU A 8 -13.67 -6.83 -13.17
CA LEU A 8 -12.26 -6.77 -12.81
C LEU A 8 -11.47 -7.66 -13.76
N GLU A 9 -10.38 -7.12 -14.27
CA GLU A 9 -9.47 -7.83 -15.18
C GLU A 9 -8.06 -7.80 -14.55
N PRO A 10 -7.64 -8.84 -13.80
CA PRO A 10 -6.24 -8.98 -13.40
C PRO A 10 -5.37 -9.14 -14.65
N VAL A 11 -4.33 -8.32 -14.78
CA VAL A 11 -3.48 -8.29 -15.98
C VAL A 11 -1.99 -8.40 -15.62
N ASP A 12 -1.21 -8.95 -16.57
CA ASP A 12 0.25 -8.98 -16.49
C ASP A 12 0.87 -7.59 -16.81
N ALA A 13 2.20 -7.50 -16.79
CA ALA A 13 2.93 -6.27 -17.08
C ALA A 13 2.73 -5.77 -18.53
N GLN A 14 2.23 -6.62 -19.44
CA GLN A 14 1.89 -6.29 -20.82
C GLN A 14 0.41 -5.96 -21.01
N GLY A 15 -0.38 -5.93 -19.93
CA GLY A 15 -1.81 -5.64 -19.96
C GLY A 15 -2.70 -6.78 -20.47
N ARG A 16 -2.18 -8.02 -20.51
CA ARG A 16 -2.94 -9.23 -20.92
C ARG A 16 -3.56 -9.86 -19.68
N ALA A 17 -4.77 -10.34 -19.81
CA ALA A 17 -5.49 -11.03 -18.73
C ALA A 17 -4.70 -12.26 -18.24
N VAL A 18 -4.66 -12.45 -16.91
CA VAL A 18 -4.09 -13.65 -16.29
C VAL A 18 -5.20 -14.67 -15.96
N PRO A 19 -4.89 -15.99 -15.97
CA PRO A 19 -5.85 -17.04 -15.61
C PRO A 19 -6.30 -16.93 -14.13
N ASP A 20 -7.49 -17.51 -13.85
CA ASP A 20 -7.97 -17.67 -12.47
C ASP A 20 -6.96 -18.44 -11.61
N GLY A 21 -6.86 -18.08 -10.36
CA GLY A 21 -5.87 -18.60 -9.41
C GLY A 21 -4.50 -17.94 -9.51
N GLN A 22 -4.25 -17.08 -10.50
CA GLN A 22 -3.02 -16.33 -10.64
C GLN A 22 -3.24 -14.86 -10.28
N SER A 23 -2.25 -14.25 -9.65
CA SER A 23 -2.25 -12.81 -9.36
C SER A 23 -1.65 -12.04 -10.55
N GLY A 24 -2.36 -11.01 -11.01
CA GLY A 24 -1.81 -10.07 -12.00
C GLY A 24 -0.78 -9.10 -11.41
N CYS A 25 -0.16 -8.29 -12.26
CA CYS A 25 0.65 -7.14 -11.83
C CYS A 25 -0.22 -5.97 -11.35
N THR A 26 -1.39 -5.81 -11.93
CA THR A 26 -2.43 -4.86 -11.55
C THR A 26 -3.79 -5.39 -11.96
N THR A 27 -4.84 -4.66 -11.60
CA THR A 27 -6.22 -5.00 -11.96
C THR A 27 -6.90 -3.81 -12.63
N LEU A 28 -7.50 -4.05 -13.78
CA LEU A 28 -8.30 -3.05 -14.48
C LEU A 28 -9.76 -3.18 -14.03
N LEU A 29 -10.38 -2.05 -13.70
CA LEU A 29 -11.79 -1.95 -13.31
C LEU A 29 -12.62 -1.33 -14.43
N THR A 30 -13.70 -1.99 -14.81
CA THR A 30 -14.80 -1.38 -15.56
C THR A 30 -16.03 -1.30 -14.65
N ASN A 31 -16.53 -0.09 -14.41
CA ASN A 31 -17.72 0.16 -13.60
C ASN A 31 -18.95 0.22 -14.48
N LEU A 32 -19.86 -0.74 -14.33
CA LEU A 32 -21.09 -0.87 -15.11
C LEU A 32 -22.25 -0.03 -14.55
N ALA A 33 -22.14 0.38 -13.27
CA ALA A 33 -23.24 1.09 -12.59
C ALA A 33 -23.18 2.62 -12.73
N ASN A 34 -22.01 3.18 -13.05
CA ASN A 34 -21.83 4.62 -13.16
C ASN A 34 -21.93 5.07 -14.62
N HIS A 35 -23.14 5.47 -15.02
CA HIS A 35 -23.41 5.97 -16.39
C HIS A 35 -23.06 7.45 -16.58
N VAL A 36 -22.84 8.21 -15.51
CA VAL A 36 -22.52 9.65 -15.58
C VAL A 36 -21.04 9.86 -15.82
N GLN A 37 -20.20 9.07 -15.16
CA GLN A 37 -18.76 9.08 -15.35
C GLN A 37 -18.28 7.63 -15.50
N PRO A 38 -18.36 7.06 -16.69
CA PRO A 38 -17.99 5.67 -16.92
C PRO A 38 -16.49 5.48 -16.71
N LEU A 39 -16.13 4.49 -15.91
CA LEU A 39 -14.76 3.98 -15.76
C LEU A 39 -14.65 2.73 -16.60
N ILE A 40 -13.81 2.75 -17.62
CA ILE A 40 -13.58 1.60 -18.50
C ILE A 40 -12.09 1.25 -18.44
N ARG A 41 -11.79 0.02 -18.00
CA ARG A 41 -10.43 -0.50 -17.85
C ARG A 41 -9.50 0.46 -17.07
N TYR A 42 -10.04 1.05 -16.00
CA TYR A 42 -9.28 1.93 -15.14
C TYR A 42 -8.30 1.12 -14.29
N ASP A 43 -7.03 1.45 -14.34
CA ASP A 43 -5.99 0.80 -13.55
C ASP A 43 -6.14 1.15 -12.06
N LEU A 44 -6.51 0.15 -11.24
CA LEU A 44 -6.64 0.31 -9.80
C LEU A 44 -5.27 0.39 -9.10
N GLY A 45 -4.24 -0.20 -9.70
CA GLY A 45 -2.96 -0.42 -9.05
C GLY A 45 -2.99 -1.50 -7.98
N ASP A 46 -4.10 -2.20 -7.80
CA ASP A 46 -4.27 -3.27 -6.82
C ASP A 46 -4.19 -4.63 -7.49
N ARG A 47 -3.63 -5.61 -6.77
CA ARG A 47 -3.55 -7.00 -7.22
C ARG A 47 -4.75 -7.78 -6.73
N VAL A 48 -5.52 -8.30 -7.67
CA VAL A 48 -6.66 -9.17 -7.41
C VAL A 48 -6.39 -10.53 -8.00
N THR A 49 -6.78 -11.57 -7.26
CA THR A 49 -6.76 -12.96 -7.75
C THR A 49 -8.17 -13.50 -7.68
N PHE A 50 -8.69 -13.98 -8.80
CA PHE A 50 -9.93 -14.76 -8.82
C PHE A 50 -9.67 -16.16 -8.27
N LEU A 51 -10.46 -16.58 -7.29
CA LEU A 51 -10.34 -17.91 -6.74
C LEU A 51 -11.21 -18.89 -7.54
N PRO A 52 -10.69 -20.07 -7.91
CA PRO A 52 -11.45 -21.06 -8.69
C PRO A 52 -12.55 -21.75 -7.87
N THR A 53 -12.51 -21.61 -6.54
CA THR A 53 -13.48 -22.23 -5.64
C THR A 53 -14.65 -21.30 -5.35
N PRO A 54 -15.90 -21.80 -5.42
CA PRO A 54 -17.08 -21.01 -5.08
C PRO A 54 -17.07 -20.61 -3.59
N CYS A 55 -17.85 -19.57 -3.26
CA CYS A 55 -17.98 -19.12 -1.88
C CYS A 55 -18.72 -20.17 -1.03
N ALA A 56 -18.21 -20.44 0.16
CA ALA A 56 -18.87 -21.35 1.12
C ALA A 56 -20.29 -20.90 1.56
N CYS A 57 -20.64 -19.63 1.31
CA CYS A 57 -21.98 -19.09 1.59
C CYS A 57 -23.03 -19.48 0.52
N GLY A 58 -22.66 -20.21 -0.55
CA GLY A 58 -23.53 -20.59 -1.65
C GLY A 58 -23.76 -19.51 -2.71
N SER A 59 -23.09 -18.37 -2.62
CA SER A 59 -23.17 -17.31 -3.63
C SER A 59 -22.54 -17.77 -4.95
N HIS A 60 -23.20 -17.46 -6.07
CA HIS A 60 -22.67 -17.71 -7.43
C HIS A 60 -21.72 -16.60 -7.89
N LEU A 61 -21.56 -15.53 -7.11
CA LEU A 61 -20.66 -14.44 -7.45
C LEU A 61 -19.18 -14.85 -7.35
N PRO A 62 -18.31 -14.35 -8.23
CA PRO A 62 -16.88 -14.66 -8.20
C PRO A 62 -16.24 -14.33 -6.86
N VAL A 63 -15.41 -15.23 -6.37
CA VAL A 63 -14.62 -15.04 -5.16
C VAL A 63 -13.28 -14.44 -5.54
N ILE A 64 -12.87 -13.40 -4.85
CA ILE A 64 -11.58 -12.72 -5.08
C ILE A 64 -10.79 -12.59 -3.79
N THR A 65 -9.47 -12.58 -3.94
CA THR A 65 -8.54 -12.14 -2.91
C THR A 65 -7.87 -10.85 -3.39
N VAL A 66 -7.78 -9.86 -2.51
CA VAL A 66 -7.10 -8.59 -2.79
C VAL A 66 -5.81 -8.57 -2.00
N SER A 67 -4.68 -8.51 -2.69
CA SER A 67 -3.35 -8.47 -2.05
C SER A 67 -2.84 -7.05 -1.84
N GLY A 68 -3.61 -6.04 -2.27
CA GLY A 68 -3.20 -4.64 -2.23
C GLY A 68 -2.15 -4.30 -3.29
N ARG A 69 -1.42 -3.22 -3.06
CA ARG A 69 -0.36 -2.73 -3.95
C ARG A 69 0.98 -3.30 -3.52
N ASP A 70 1.65 -4.05 -4.39
CA ASP A 70 3.02 -4.52 -4.12
C ASP A 70 4.02 -3.36 -4.02
N ASP A 71 3.82 -2.34 -4.85
CA ASP A 71 4.71 -1.18 -4.93
C ASP A 71 4.76 -0.37 -3.62
N ASP A 72 3.80 -0.57 -2.73
CA ASP A 72 3.66 0.18 -1.49
C ASP A 72 4.00 -0.64 -0.24
N THR A 73 4.13 -1.98 -0.35
CA THR A 73 4.47 -2.85 0.78
C THR A 73 5.96 -2.74 1.09
N LEU A 74 6.29 -2.25 2.29
CA LEU A 74 7.67 -2.11 2.72
C LEU A 74 8.31 -3.49 2.91
N GLN A 75 9.51 -3.67 2.37
CA GLN A 75 10.31 -4.89 2.46
C GLN A 75 11.50 -4.62 3.39
N LEU A 76 11.32 -4.82 4.69
CA LEU A 76 12.32 -4.46 5.69
C LEU A 76 13.16 -5.68 6.11
N ALA A 77 14.40 -5.45 6.49
CA ALA A 77 15.26 -6.51 7.00
C ALA A 77 14.71 -7.04 8.33
N GLY A 78 14.53 -8.36 8.39
CA GLY A 78 14.11 -9.06 9.60
C GLY A 78 15.24 -9.19 10.61
N GLY A 79 14.85 -9.40 11.89
CA GLY A 79 15.77 -9.77 12.96
C GLY A 79 15.81 -11.29 13.18
N ARG A 80 16.87 -11.78 13.82
CA ARG A 80 17.02 -13.17 14.32
C ARG A 80 16.53 -14.26 13.36
N GLY A 81 17.15 -14.37 12.17
CA GLY A 81 16.89 -15.47 11.23
C GLY A 81 15.71 -15.26 10.27
N ARG A 82 15.00 -14.15 10.32
CA ARG A 82 14.04 -13.75 9.29
C ARG A 82 14.74 -12.95 8.21
N ALA A 83 14.63 -13.38 6.97
CA ALA A 83 15.26 -12.70 5.84
C ALA A 83 14.60 -11.33 5.56
N CYS A 84 13.27 -11.26 5.59
CA CYS A 84 12.48 -10.07 5.26
C CYS A 84 11.20 -10.00 6.10
N VAL A 85 10.76 -8.79 6.41
CA VAL A 85 9.48 -8.46 7.03
C VAL A 85 8.71 -7.56 6.08
N GLN A 86 7.51 -8.00 5.70
CA GLN A 86 6.60 -7.21 4.88
C GLN A 86 5.69 -6.39 5.77
N VAL A 87 5.60 -5.09 5.51
CA VAL A 87 4.75 -4.17 6.25
C VAL A 87 3.83 -3.43 5.27
N VAL A 88 2.53 -3.67 5.41
CA VAL A 88 1.54 -3.08 4.52
C VAL A 88 1.31 -1.60 4.80
N PRO A 89 1.06 -0.77 3.77
CA PRO A 89 0.88 0.67 3.88
C PRO A 89 -0.20 1.10 4.88
N LEU A 90 -1.31 0.36 4.92
CA LEU A 90 -2.42 0.66 5.82
C LEU A 90 -2.00 0.61 7.29
N ALA A 91 -1.24 -0.42 7.70
CA ALA A 91 -0.77 -0.54 9.08
C ALA A 91 0.16 0.62 9.46
N VAL A 92 1.06 1.00 8.55
CA VAL A 92 1.94 2.17 8.73
C VAL A 92 1.12 3.45 8.88
N SER A 93 0.14 3.65 8.00
CA SER A 93 -0.72 4.84 8.04
C SER A 93 -1.48 4.94 9.36
N THR A 94 -2.06 3.84 9.82
CA THR A 94 -2.76 3.79 11.12
C THR A 94 -1.85 4.19 12.28
N VAL A 95 -0.64 3.62 12.34
CA VAL A 95 0.33 3.94 13.41
C VAL A 95 0.72 5.41 13.42
N LEU A 96 0.94 6.01 12.24
CA LEU A 96 1.32 7.42 12.14
C LEU A 96 0.15 8.35 12.44
N GLU A 97 -1.06 8.00 12.03
CA GLU A 97 -2.29 8.73 12.36
C GLU A 97 -2.60 8.67 13.86
N ASP A 98 -2.43 7.51 14.50
CA ASP A 98 -2.55 7.34 15.97
C ASP A 98 -1.47 8.13 16.72
N ALA A 99 -0.34 8.43 16.07
CA ALA A 99 0.66 9.36 16.58
C ALA A 99 0.27 10.82 16.41
N GLY A 100 -0.87 11.13 15.76
CA GLY A 100 -1.31 12.47 15.43
C GLY A 100 -0.66 13.08 14.20
N LEU A 101 0.03 12.27 13.37
CA LEU A 101 0.66 12.74 12.14
C LEU A 101 -0.18 12.32 10.92
N PHE A 102 -1.03 13.24 10.42
CA PHE A 102 -1.94 12.98 9.29
C PHE A 102 -1.36 13.39 7.93
N ASP A 103 -0.51 14.41 7.92
CA ASP A 103 0.18 14.89 6.71
C ASP A 103 1.61 14.35 6.71
N PHE A 104 1.79 13.18 6.06
CA PHE A 104 3.09 12.53 6.00
C PHE A 104 3.30 11.79 4.68
N GLN A 105 4.56 11.52 4.41
CA GLN A 105 5.02 10.55 3.42
C GLN A 105 6.17 9.73 4.03
N LEU A 106 6.06 8.40 3.95
CA LEU A 106 7.09 7.46 4.35
C LEU A 106 7.67 6.80 3.11
N VAL A 107 8.96 6.92 2.91
CA VAL A 107 9.69 6.34 1.77
C VAL A 107 10.70 5.34 2.29
N GLN A 108 10.67 4.12 1.77
CA GLN A 108 11.73 3.15 2.00
C GLN A 108 12.89 3.45 1.05
N GLU A 109 14.06 3.73 1.62
CA GLU A 109 15.29 4.03 0.87
C GLU A 109 16.24 2.83 0.83
N GLY A 110 16.00 1.87 1.70
CA GLY A 110 16.78 0.63 1.78
C GLY A 110 16.15 -0.40 2.71
N PRO A 111 16.72 -1.59 2.83
CA PRO A 111 16.15 -2.66 3.67
C PRO A 111 16.04 -2.30 5.15
N ARG A 112 16.76 -1.29 5.61
CA ARG A 112 16.77 -0.79 7.00
C ARG A 112 16.63 0.72 7.10
N GLU A 113 16.33 1.39 6.00
CA GLU A 113 16.33 2.85 5.89
C GLU A 113 14.95 3.35 5.48
N LEU A 114 14.34 4.16 6.34
CA LEU A 114 13.07 4.84 6.09
C LEU A 114 13.26 6.34 6.21
N LEU A 115 12.62 7.10 5.32
CA LEU A 115 12.52 8.55 5.38
C LEU A 115 11.07 8.95 5.63
N LEU A 116 10.80 9.50 6.80
CA LEU A 116 9.52 10.08 7.18
C LEU A 116 9.54 11.58 6.92
N THR A 117 8.66 12.07 6.05
CA THR A 117 8.52 13.47 5.72
C THR A 117 7.15 14.00 6.11
N THR A 118 7.05 15.30 6.46
CA THR A 118 5.78 15.96 6.75
C THR A 118 5.74 17.35 6.15
N GLY A 119 4.54 17.79 5.71
CA GLY A 119 4.28 19.16 5.31
C GLY A 119 4.14 20.14 6.47
N LEU A 120 4.17 19.66 7.72
CA LEU A 120 4.17 20.53 8.91
C LEU A 120 5.42 21.39 8.96
N HIS A 121 5.25 22.64 9.38
CA HIS A 121 6.33 23.61 9.48
C HIS A 121 6.44 24.21 10.89
N GLY A 122 7.60 24.81 11.18
CA GLY A 122 7.84 25.55 12.41
C GLY A 122 7.90 24.67 13.66
N ARG A 123 7.53 25.25 14.81
CA ARG A 123 7.71 24.62 16.13
C ARG A 123 6.92 23.34 16.35
N ARG A 124 5.90 23.06 15.54
CA ARG A 124 5.06 21.86 15.66
C ARG A 124 5.62 20.64 14.90
N ALA A 125 6.46 20.87 13.91
CA ALA A 125 6.93 19.80 13.03
C ALA A 125 7.82 18.80 13.78
N GLN A 126 8.82 19.26 14.53
CA GLN A 126 9.79 18.38 15.18
C GLN A 126 9.16 17.49 16.26
N PRO A 127 8.35 18.00 17.20
CA PRO A 127 7.69 17.15 18.20
C PRO A 127 6.74 16.11 17.57
N ALA A 128 6.01 16.48 16.50
CA ALA A 128 5.12 15.55 15.79
C ALA A 128 5.91 14.43 15.11
N LEU A 129 7.02 14.75 14.44
CA LEU A 129 7.91 13.78 13.82
C LEU A 129 8.58 12.85 14.84
N ASP A 130 9.01 13.40 15.99
CA ASP A 130 9.66 12.60 17.03
C ASP A 130 8.69 11.59 17.66
N GLY A 131 7.44 12.00 17.98
CA GLY A 131 6.40 11.12 18.48
C GLY A 131 5.97 10.06 17.44
N ALA A 132 5.85 10.46 16.17
CA ALA A 132 5.52 9.55 15.08
C ALA A 132 6.65 8.53 14.85
N ARG A 133 7.90 8.97 14.87
CA ARG A 133 9.08 8.10 14.75
C ARG A 133 9.12 7.06 15.87
N GLU A 134 8.88 7.47 17.11
CA GLU A 134 8.92 6.58 18.28
C GLU A 134 7.84 5.47 18.15
N LYS A 135 6.60 5.83 17.85
CA LYS A 135 5.52 4.86 17.64
C LYS A 135 5.77 3.93 16.46
N LEU A 136 6.23 4.48 15.33
CA LEU A 136 6.56 3.66 14.17
C LEU A 136 7.72 2.69 14.48
N GLN A 137 8.73 3.13 15.20
CA GLN A 137 9.86 2.28 15.62
C GLN A 137 9.40 1.11 16.50
N ALA A 138 8.51 1.37 17.47
CA ALA A 138 7.92 0.35 18.34
C ALA A 138 7.11 -0.66 17.53
N PHE A 139 6.24 -0.18 16.64
CA PHE A 139 5.46 -1.03 15.74
C PHE A 139 6.34 -1.93 14.87
N LEU A 140 7.33 -1.36 14.20
CA LEU A 140 8.24 -2.14 13.34
C LEU A 140 9.00 -3.19 14.14
N TRP A 141 9.38 -2.87 15.38
CA TRP A 141 10.01 -3.83 16.29
C TRP A 141 9.08 -5.01 16.61
N GLU A 142 7.81 -4.77 16.89
CA GLU A 142 6.78 -5.80 17.14
C GLU A 142 6.55 -6.67 15.90
N GLN A 143 6.59 -6.09 14.69
CA GLN A 143 6.50 -6.85 13.44
C GLN A 143 7.74 -7.70 13.16
N GLY A 144 8.83 -7.52 13.92
CA GLY A 144 10.08 -8.26 13.76
C GLY A 144 11.12 -7.59 12.84
N ALA A 145 10.84 -6.38 12.35
CA ALA A 145 11.82 -5.58 11.62
C ALA A 145 12.79 -4.94 12.64
N ARG A 146 14.05 -5.38 12.62
CA ARG A 146 15.06 -4.97 13.59
C ARG A 146 16.12 -4.08 12.98
N GLY A 147 16.57 -3.08 13.75
CA GLY A 147 17.63 -2.17 13.32
C GLY A 147 17.22 -1.28 12.14
N VAL A 148 15.93 -0.97 12.02
CA VAL A 148 15.43 -0.02 11.02
C VAL A 148 15.72 1.40 11.49
N HIS A 149 16.30 2.20 10.64
CA HIS A 149 16.64 3.60 10.88
C HIS A 149 15.60 4.50 10.22
N ILE A 150 14.95 5.35 11.03
CA ILE A 150 13.92 6.27 10.54
C ILE A 150 14.47 7.68 10.60
N ARG A 151 14.75 8.24 9.42
CA ARG A 151 15.12 9.66 9.27
C ARG A 151 13.88 10.50 9.14
N CYS A 152 13.86 11.68 9.78
CA CYS A 152 12.73 12.59 9.75
C CYS A 152 13.10 13.90 9.05
N ARG A 153 12.18 14.44 8.25
CA ARG A 153 12.33 15.73 7.57
C ARG A 153 11.01 16.48 7.55
N SER A 154 11.05 17.78 7.89
CA SER A 154 9.91 18.68 7.78
C SER A 154 10.01 19.56 6.52
N GLY A 155 8.87 20.06 6.04
CA GLY A 155 8.81 20.98 4.90
C GLY A 155 9.03 20.32 3.54
N ALA A 156 8.90 18.99 3.45
CA ALA A 156 9.05 18.26 2.19
C ALA A 156 7.80 18.37 1.31
N VAL A 157 8.01 18.47 0.00
CA VAL A 157 6.93 18.38 -0.99
C VAL A 157 6.55 16.91 -1.12
N ALA A 158 5.25 16.62 -1.07
CA ALA A 158 4.74 15.28 -1.29
C ALA A 158 5.10 14.76 -2.70
N ARG A 159 5.57 13.52 -2.79
CA ARG A 159 5.81 12.84 -4.06
C ARG A 159 4.50 12.23 -4.54
N CYS A 160 4.16 12.44 -5.81
CA CYS A 160 2.99 11.81 -6.43
C CYS A 160 3.39 10.47 -7.07
N GLY A 161 2.54 9.46 -6.94
CA GLY A 161 2.65 8.22 -7.69
C GLY A 161 2.27 8.40 -9.17
N ARG A 162 2.31 7.30 -9.96
CA ARG A 162 1.97 7.32 -11.40
C ARG A 162 0.60 7.91 -11.72
N SER A 163 -0.36 7.79 -10.81
CA SER A 163 -1.72 8.31 -10.96
C SER A 163 -1.89 9.79 -10.60
N GLY A 164 -0.81 10.50 -10.24
CA GLY A 164 -0.87 11.88 -9.74
C GLY A 164 -1.43 12.03 -8.32
N LYS A 165 -1.81 10.92 -7.66
CA LYS A 165 -2.22 10.92 -6.25
C LYS A 165 -1.00 10.92 -5.35
N ILE A 166 -1.09 11.59 -4.21
CA ILE A 166 -0.05 11.56 -3.18
C ILE A 166 0.00 10.14 -2.61
N GLN A 167 1.15 9.49 -2.81
CA GLN A 167 1.43 8.17 -2.26
C GLN A 167 2.06 8.36 -0.88
N ARG A 168 1.34 7.99 0.16
CA ARG A 168 1.74 8.24 1.57
C ARG A 168 2.83 7.28 2.05
N VAL A 169 2.85 6.06 1.53
CA VAL A 169 3.87 5.03 1.81
C VAL A 169 4.42 4.55 0.48
N MET A 170 5.73 4.49 0.36
CA MET A 170 6.43 4.08 -0.86
C MET A 170 7.51 3.06 -0.49
N ALA A 171 7.45 1.88 -1.11
CA ALA A 171 8.53 0.90 -1.03
C ALA A 171 9.75 1.35 -1.86
N ALA A 172 10.90 0.72 -1.62
CA ALA A 172 12.07 0.92 -2.46
C ALA A 172 11.78 0.47 -3.89
N ALA A 173 12.16 1.29 -4.89
CA ALA A 173 12.10 0.86 -6.28
C ALA A 173 13.05 -0.33 -6.49
N HIS A 174 12.53 -1.43 -7.01
CA HIS A 174 13.31 -2.60 -7.43
C HIS A 174 13.97 -2.38 -8.79
#